data_a784ce8c345e83826f4be18a884027a0
#
_entry.id   a784ce8c345e83826f4be18a884027a0
#
_cell.length_a   1.000
_cell.length_b   1.000
_cell.length_c   1.000
_cell.angle_alpha   90.00
_cell.angle_beta   90.00
_cell.angle_gamma   90.00
#
_symmetry.space_group_name_H-M   'P 1'
#
loop_
_entity.id
_entity.type
_entity.pdbx_description
1 polymer ?
#
loop_
_entity_poly.entity_id
_entity_poly.type
_entity_poly.pdbx_seq_one_letter_code
_entity_poly.pdbx_strand_id
1 'polypeptide(L)'
;RIFAWSGLNGKSFVPLLSSFACAVPGILSTRTIEDRPSRLITIFIAPLMSCSARLPVYVLVIGALIEPAYGPAIAGLTLFGMHFLGLLIALPTAWILSKSMRGHKPKPFVLELPDYQAPKIKNVLIRMWAEGREFLIRAGTLIFSITLIVWALLYYPRPESLAESVKTRFAQTLVQGQATMSTEETFPITDRAFDEAALEREIARAYVEQSYLSRLGKTIQPIFDPAGFDWKITLGVLASFPAREVIVSTLGVIYSLGGEVDEESPSLRDAIRNSKWSEGPRAGQPVFTLAVGLAIMVFFALCQQCGSTLAVIRSEANSRWAIASFIYMTTLAWIGSVITYQLVSWLTAS
;
A
#
# COMPACT_ATOMS: atom_id res chain seq x y z
N ARG A 1 26.85 17.57 -1.22
CA ARG A 1 27.87 16.59 -1.70
C ARG A 1 27.23 15.24 -2.04
N ILE A 2 26.32 14.70 -1.21
CA ILE A 2 25.61 13.41 -1.46
C ILE A 2 24.80 13.47 -2.76
N PHE A 3 24.03 14.53 -2.98
CA PHE A 3 23.23 14.72 -4.21
C PHE A 3 24.13 14.85 -5.46
N ALA A 4 25.27 15.49 -5.35
CA ALA A 4 26.21 15.60 -6.47
C ALA A 4 26.81 14.25 -6.87
N TRP A 5 27.05 13.36 -5.88
CA TRP A 5 27.53 12.00 -6.15
C TRP A 5 26.48 11.13 -6.86
N SER A 6 25.21 11.29 -6.52
CA SER A 6 24.10 10.57 -7.15
C SER A 6 23.66 11.17 -8.50
N GLY A 7 24.34 12.21 -9.00
CA GLY A 7 23.99 12.87 -10.28
C GLY A 7 22.78 13.79 -10.20
N LEU A 8 22.34 14.14 -9.00
CA LEU A 8 21.23 15.04 -8.75
C LEU A 8 21.73 16.48 -8.58
N ASN A 9 20.92 17.46 -8.98
CA ASN A 9 21.17 18.86 -8.72
C ASN A 9 20.64 19.26 -7.33
N GLY A 10 21.21 20.30 -6.71
CA GLY A 10 20.70 20.88 -5.47
C GLY A 10 19.23 21.30 -5.54
N LYS A 11 18.73 21.71 -6.72
CA LYS A 11 17.32 22.00 -6.99
C LYS A 11 16.41 20.77 -6.83
N SER A 12 16.95 19.54 -6.87
CA SER A 12 16.17 18.30 -6.66
C SER A 12 15.78 18.08 -5.20
N PHE A 13 16.42 18.77 -4.25
CA PHE A 13 16.17 18.61 -2.83
C PHE A 13 14.72 18.93 -2.45
N VAL A 14 14.20 20.07 -2.90
CA VAL A 14 12.83 20.52 -2.56
C VAL A 14 11.77 19.58 -3.13
N PRO A 15 11.81 19.17 -4.42
CA PRO A 15 10.92 18.13 -4.95
C PRO A 15 10.94 16.81 -4.18
N LEU A 16 12.12 16.31 -3.84
CA LEU A 16 12.25 15.05 -3.09
C LEU A 16 11.72 15.19 -1.66
N LEU A 17 12.00 16.32 -0.99
CA LEU A 17 11.45 16.60 0.33
C LEU A 17 9.91 16.67 0.31
N SER A 18 9.33 17.35 -0.68
CA SER A 18 7.87 17.40 -0.86
C SER A 18 7.28 16.01 -1.12
N SER A 19 8.05 15.12 -1.74
CA SER A 19 7.61 13.75 -2.06
C SER A 19 7.43 12.87 -0.81
N PHE A 20 7.99 13.23 0.35
CA PHE A 20 7.70 12.57 1.62
C PHE A 20 6.25 12.79 2.09
N ALA A 21 5.66 13.93 1.77
CA ALA A 21 4.23 14.13 2.02
C ALA A 21 3.40 13.43 0.93
N CYS A 22 3.65 13.76 -0.35
CA CYS A 22 3.00 13.14 -1.49
C CYS A 22 3.89 13.25 -2.74
N ALA A 23 4.03 12.16 -3.50
CA ALA A 23 4.83 12.14 -4.71
C ALA A 23 4.27 13.06 -5.82
N VAL A 24 2.96 13.28 -5.88
CA VAL A 24 2.31 14.10 -6.92
C VAL A 24 2.80 15.54 -6.89
N PRO A 25 2.65 16.33 -5.78
CA PRO A 25 3.18 17.68 -5.71
C PRO A 25 4.71 17.71 -5.79
N GLY A 26 5.40 16.68 -5.28
CA GLY A 26 6.84 16.54 -5.44
C GLY A 26 7.27 16.48 -6.91
N ILE A 27 6.59 15.68 -7.74
CA ILE A 27 6.86 15.59 -9.18
C ILE A 27 6.50 16.90 -9.90
N LEU A 28 5.37 17.52 -9.58
CA LEU A 28 4.99 18.80 -10.17
C LEU A 28 6.02 19.91 -9.87
N SER A 29 6.60 19.91 -8.67
CA SER A 29 7.62 20.89 -8.28
C SER A 29 8.95 20.73 -9.04
N THR A 30 9.18 19.55 -9.69
CA THR A 30 10.37 19.35 -10.56
C THR A 30 10.40 20.27 -11.77
N ARG A 31 9.31 20.96 -12.10
CA ARG A 31 9.25 22.00 -13.14
C ARG A 31 10.25 23.14 -12.91
N THR A 32 10.68 23.33 -11.66
CA THR A 32 11.74 24.30 -11.31
C THR A 32 13.15 23.86 -11.71
N ILE A 33 13.33 22.59 -12.11
CA ILE A 33 14.61 22.04 -12.55
C ILE A 33 14.73 22.25 -14.07
N GLU A 34 15.63 23.14 -14.48
CA GLU A 34 15.86 23.49 -15.90
C GLU A 34 16.54 22.37 -16.69
N ASP A 35 17.42 21.64 -16.00
CA ASP A 35 18.16 20.54 -16.59
C ASP A 35 17.30 19.29 -16.74
N ARG A 36 16.98 18.97 -18.00
CA ARG A 36 16.05 17.88 -18.34
C ARG A 36 16.48 16.52 -17.78
N PRO A 37 17.74 16.06 -17.86
CA PRO A 37 18.15 14.80 -17.27
C PRO A 37 17.99 14.77 -15.75
N SER A 38 18.45 15.78 -15.02
CA SER A 38 18.28 15.86 -13.56
C SER A 38 16.81 15.89 -13.18
N ARG A 39 15.96 16.57 -13.96
CA ARG A 39 14.51 16.57 -13.77
C ARG A 39 13.91 15.17 -13.92
N LEU A 40 14.26 14.44 -14.99
CA LEU A 40 13.77 13.09 -15.25
C LEU A 40 14.21 12.09 -14.16
N ILE A 41 15.48 12.19 -13.71
CA ILE A 41 15.98 11.37 -12.60
C ILE A 41 15.17 11.66 -11.33
N THR A 42 14.95 12.94 -11.00
CA THR A 42 14.18 13.35 -9.82
C THR A 42 12.74 12.84 -9.89
N ILE A 43 12.08 12.97 -11.06
CA ILE A 43 10.72 12.42 -11.29
C ILE A 43 10.70 10.91 -11.07
N PHE A 44 11.71 10.18 -11.55
CA PHE A 44 11.76 8.74 -11.48
C PHE A 44 11.95 8.22 -10.05
N ILE A 45 12.76 8.91 -9.23
CA ILE A 45 13.04 8.48 -7.85
C ILE A 45 12.04 9.05 -6.82
N ALA A 46 11.30 10.10 -7.16
CA ALA A 46 10.34 10.73 -6.26
C ALA A 46 9.33 9.75 -5.62
N PRO A 47 8.78 8.75 -6.35
CA PRO A 47 7.85 7.78 -5.74
C PRO A 47 8.51 6.79 -4.76
N LEU A 48 9.86 6.67 -4.73
CA LEU A 48 10.57 5.88 -3.73
C LEU A 48 10.57 6.54 -2.35
N MET A 49 10.38 7.86 -2.29
CA MET A 49 10.23 8.56 -1.01
C MET A 49 9.02 8.03 -0.26
N SER A 50 9.19 7.78 1.04
CA SER A 50 8.12 7.24 1.89
C SER A 50 7.05 8.29 2.12
N CYS A 51 5.95 8.23 1.36
CA CYS A 51 4.81 9.13 1.54
C CYS A 51 3.91 8.67 2.71
N SER A 52 3.11 9.59 3.25
CA SER A 52 2.21 9.35 4.38
C SER A 52 1.20 8.21 4.15
N ALA A 53 0.77 7.96 2.90
CA ALA A 53 -0.14 6.88 2.55
C ALA A 53 0.43 5.45 2.79
N ARG A 54 1.71 5.31 3.10
CA ARG A 54 2.32 4.03 3.51
C ARG A 54 2.16 3.75 5.00
N LEU A 55 1.95 4.78 5.82
CA LEU A 55 1.85 4.66 7.28
C LEU A 55 0.79 3.67 7.75
N PRO A 56 -0.46 3.68 7.24
CA PRO A 56 -1.50 2.75 7.68
C PRO A 56 -1.07 1.28 7.56
N VAL A 57 -0.41 0.92 6.46
CA VAL A 57 0.09 -0.45 6.28
C VAL A 57 1.17 -0.81 7.30
N TYR A 58 2.09 0.12 7.56
CA TYR A 58 3.16 -0.11 8.54
C TYR A 58 2.61 -0.21 9.95
N VAL A 59 1.71 0.70 10.34
CA VAL A 59 1.08 0.71 11.67
C VAL A 59 0.29 -0.58 11.89
N LEU A 60 -0.48 -1.02 10.89
CA LEU A 60 -1.25 -2.26 10.96
C LEU A 60 -0.35 -3.48 11.18
N VAL A 61 0.67 -3.65 10.33
CA VAL A 61 1.54 -4.84 10.37
C VAL A 61 2.43 -4.83 11.62
N ILE A 62 3.01 -3.68 11.97
CA ILE A 62 3.85 -3.52 13.17
C ILE A 62 3.02 -3.77 14.43
N GLY A 63 1.83 -3.16 14.53
CA GLY A 63 0.93 -3.33 15.67
C GLY A 63 0.36 -4.74 15.80
N ALA A 64 0.14 -5.44 14.67
CA ALA A 64 -0.33 -6.82 14.71
C ALA A 64 0.77 -7.84 15.08
N LEU A 65 2.00 -7.67 14.58
CA LEU A 65 3.02 -8.73 14.62
C LEU A 65 4.26 -8.36 15.45
N ILE A 66 4.75 -7.12 15.36
CA ILE A 66 6.06 -6.74 15.93
C ILE A 66 5.92 -6.22 17.34
N GLU A 67 5.00 -5.30 17.57
CA GLU A 67 4.80 -4.69 18.88
C GLU A 67 4.48 -5.70 19.98
N PRO A 68 3.57 -6.69 19.78
CA PRO A 68 3.29 -7.69 20.80
C PRO A 68 4.41 -8.69 21.07
N ALA A 69 5.27 -8.93 20.06
CA ALA A 69 6.35 -9.91 20.16
C ALA A 69 7.66 -9.31 20.70
N TYR A 70 7.96 -8.05 20.33
CA TYR A 70 9.28 -7.44 20.56
C TYR A 70 9.20 -6.09 21.32
N GLY A 71 8.01 -5.62 21.62
CA GLY A 71 7.78 -4.37 22.34
C GLY A 71 7.86 -3.09 21.49
N PRO A 72 7.48 -1.93 22.09
CA PRO A 72 7.29 -0.67 21.37
C PRO A 72 8.59 -0.06 20.83
N ALA A 73 9.74 -0.30 21.47
CA ALA A 73 11.03 0.23 21.01
C ALA A 73 11.44 -0.38 19.67
N ILE A 74 11.29 -1.70 19.50
CA ILE A 74 11.61 -2.40 18.24
C ILE A 74 10.56 -2.06 17.17
N ALA A 75 9.30 -1.90 17.55
CA ALA A 75 8.24 -1.42 16.66
C ALA A 75 8.59 -0.04 16.07
N GLY A 76 9.01 0.91 16.91
CA GLY A 76 9.44 2.24 16.47
C GLY A 76 10.69 2.20 15.58
N LEU A 77 11.67 1.38 15.91
CA LEU A 77 12.89 1.19 15.10
C LEU A 77 12.55 0.60 13.72
N THR A 78 11.62 -0.35 13.67
CA THR A 78 11.16 -0.96 12.40
C THR A 78 10.45 0.08 11.53
N LEU A 79 9.56 0.88 12.12
CA LEU A 79 8.88 1.97 11.41
C LEU A 79 9.87 2.97 10.82
N PHE A 80 10.86 3.38 11.61
CA PHE A 80 11.94 4.26 11.17
C PHE A 80 12.75 3.63 10.03
N GLY A 81 13.15 2.36 10.16
CA GLY A 81 13.88 1.63 9.14
C GLY A 81 13.13 1.55 7.82
N MET A 82 11.81 1.32 7.85
CA MET A 82 10.98 1.28 6.64
C MET A 82 10.91 2.63 5.93
N HIS A 83 10.93 3.74 6.67
CA HIS A 83 10.99 5.07 6.07
C HIS A 83 12.31 5.34 5.36
N PHE A 84 13.43 4.89 5.96
CA PHE A 84 14.76 5.06 5.39
C PHE A 84 15.03 4.10 4.22
N LEU A 85 14.37 2.96 4.14
CA LEU A 85 14.54 1.98 3.07
C LEU A 85 14.33 2.60 1.68
N GLY A 86 13.29 3.41 1.53
CA GLY A 86 13.01 4.12 0.28
C GLY A 86 14.15 5.05 -0.13
N LEU A 87 14.69 5.83 0.80
CA LEU A 87 15.82 6.73 0.57
C LEU A 87 17.10 5.96 0.23
N LEU A 88 17.36 4.85 0.94
CA LEU A 88 18.52 3.99 0.72
C LEU A 88 18.55 3.43 -0.70
N ILE A 89 17.39 3.08 -1.26
CA ILE A 89 17.26 2.55 -2.62
C ILE A 89 17.20 3.67 -3.67
N ALA A 90 16.66 4.83 -3.33
CA ALA A 90 16.58 5.96 -4.25
C ALA A 90 17.96 6.48 -4.67
N LEU A 91 18.93 6.52 -3.76
CA LEU A 91 20.27 7.01 -4.06
C LEU A 91 21.03 6.15 -5.10
N PRO A 92 21.14 4.81 -4.94
CA PRO A 92 21.72 3.95 -5.97
C PRO A 92 20.96 4.00 -7.30
N THR A 93 19.62 4.06 -7.24
CA THR A 93 18.77 4.18 -8.44
C THR A 93 19.10 5.47 -9.20
N ALA A 94 19.18 6.60 -8.50
CA ALA A 94 19.58 7.87 -9.10
C ALA A 94 20.97 7.80 -9.72
N TRP A 95 21.93 7.20 -9.03
CA TRP A 95 23.29 7.03 -9.52
C TRP A 95 23.36 6.18 -10.80
N ILE A 96 22.69 5.02 -10.81
CA ILE A 96 22.61 4.13 -11.99
C ILE A 96 21.98 4.88 -13.17
N LEU A 97 20.88 5.58 -12.93
CA LEU A 97 20.16 6.31 -13.96
C LEU A 97 20.98 7.48 -14.51
N SER A 98 21.70 8.21 -13.65
CA SER A 98 22.58 9.32 -14.07
C SER A 98 23.74 8.81 -14.93
N LYS A 99 24.30 7.64 -14.60
CA LYS A 99 25.36 7.02 -15.38
C LYS A 99 24.86 6.47 -16.72
N SER A 100 23.63 5.97 -16.77
CA SER A 100 22.99 5.46 -17.99
C SER A 100 22.62 6.58 -18.97
N MET A 101 22.32 7.78 -18.47
CA MET A 101 22.05 8.96 -19.30
C MET A 101 23.38 9.61 -19.75
N ARG A 102 24.12 8.92 -20.61
CA ARG A 102 25.47 9.28 -21.08
C ARG A 102 25.58 10.76 -21.48
N GLY A 103 26.65 11.40 -21.01
CA GLY A 103 27.01 12.79 -21.38
C GLY A 103 26.48 13.85 -20.45
N HIS A 104 25.77 13.50 -19.40
CA HIS A 104 25.26 14.47 -18.44
C HIS A 104 26.32 14.79 -17.38
N LYS A 105 26.95 15.94 -17.51
CA LYS A 105 27.63 16.60 -16.39
C LYS A 105 26.63 17.57 -15.77
N PRO A 106 26.26 17.41 -14.49
CA PRO A 106 25.39 18.37 -13.83
C PRO A 106 26.02 19.77 -13.98
N LYS A 107 25.28 20.68 -14.58
CA LYS A 107 25.75 22.05 -14.70
C LYS A 107 25.97 22.60 -13.30
N PRO A 108 27.15 23.23 -13.02
CA PRO A 108 27.35 23.83 -11.71
C PRO A 108 26.24 24.85 -11.50
N PHE A 109 25.48 24.68 -10.44
CA PHE A 109 24.46 25.64 -10.08
C PHE A 109 25.12 26.80 -9.34
N VAL A 110 25.34 27.86 -10.04
CA VAL A 110 25.75 29.14 -9.45
C VAL A 110 24.46 29.89 -9.12
N LEU A 111 24.09 29.86 -7.84
CA LEU A 111 23.04 30.71 -7.32
C LEU A 111 23.66 32.03 -6.91
N GLU A 112 23.43 33.08 -7.70
CA GLU A 112 23.49 34.43 -7.13
C GLU A 112 22.32 34.48 -6.13
N LEU A 113 22.63 34.50 -4.84
CA LEU A 113 21.64 34.62 -3.80
C LEU A 113 21.02 36.03 -3.90
N PRO A 114 19.75 36.13 -4.34
CA PRO A 114 19.06 37.43 -4.24
C PRO A 114 18.91 37.78 -2.76
N ASP A 115 18.88 39.06 -2.45
CA ASP A 115 18.63 39.53 -1.09
C ASP A 115 17.39 38.92 -0.51
N TYR A 116 17.44 38.53 0.78
CA TYR A 116 16.33 37.94 1.50
C TYR A 116 15.15 38.93 1.55
N GLN A 117 14.10 38.62 0.81
CA GLN A 117 12.85 39.37 0.82
C GLN A 117 11.80 38.60 1.63
N ALA A 118 11.11 39.32 2.53
CA ALA A 118 10.00 38.72 3.27
C ALA A 118 8.88 38.29 2.31
N PRO A 119 8.40 37.03 2.40
CA PRO A 119 7.37 36.53 1.50
C PRO A 119 6.06 37.31 1.71
N LYS A 120 5.45 37.77 0.61
CA LYS A 120 4.12 38.38 0.63
C LYS A 120 3.07 37.29 0.83
N ILE A 121 2.45 37.24 1.99
CA ILE A 121 1.46 36.22 2.41
C ILE A 121 0.37 36.02 1.34
N LYS A 122 -0.13 37.11 0.75
CA LYS A 122 -1.13 37.06 -0.33
C LYS A 122 -0.67 36.21 -1.52
N ASN A 123 0.58 36.37 -1.96
CA ASN A 123 1.12 35.61 -3.08
C ASN A 123 1.32 34.12 -2.73
N VAL A 124 1.73 33.85 -1.49
CA VAL A 124 1.86 32.48 -0.97
C VAL A 124 0.51 31.79 -0.97
N LEU A 125 -0.54 32.42 -0.43
CA LEU A 125 -1.88 31.86 -0.38
C LEU A 125 -2.49 31.62 -1.77
N ILE A 126 -2.32 32.56 -2.71
CA ILE A 126 -2.79 32.42 -4.09
C ILE A 126 -2.10 31.20 -4.75
N ARG A 127 -0.79 31.07 -4.56
CA ARG A 127 -0.03 29.96 -5.14
C ARG A 127 -0.41 28.62 -4.49
N MET A 128 -0.54 28.58 -3.17
CA MET A 128 -1.02 27.39 -2.47
C MET A 128 -2.41 26.96 -2.96
N TRP A 129 -3.33 27.91 -3.15
CA TRP A 129 -4.66 27.61 -3.67
C TRP A 129 -4.60 27.08 -5.12
N ALA A 130 -3.79 27.68 -5.99
CA ALA A 130 -3.64 27.26 -7.37
C ALA A 130 -3.07 25.83 -7.47
N GLU A 131 -2.00 25.53 -6.74
CA GLU A 131 -1.38 24.20 -6.69
C GLU A 131 -2.31 23.16 -6.04
N GLY A 132 -2.99 23.52 -4.96
CA GLY A 132 -3.98 22.67 -4.30
C GLY A 132 -5.18 22.34 -5.20
N ARG A 133 -5.69 23.32 -5.94
CA ARG A 133 -6.77 23.12 -6.91
C ARG A 133 -6.33 22.21 -8.07
N GLU A 134 -5.14 22.44 -8.62
CA GLU A 134 -4.59 21.61 -9.69
C GLU A 134 -4.40 20.16 -9.22
N PHE A 135 -3.89 19.96 -8.00
CA PHE A 135 -3.80 18.64 -7.38
C PHE A 135 -5.17 17.98 -7.23
N LEU A 136 -6.16 18.69 -6.67
CA LEU A 136 -7.49 18.14 -6.43
C LEU A 136 -8.19 17.73 -7.73
N ILE A 137 -8.09 18.53 -8.77
CA ILE A 137 -8.70 18.23 -10.06
C ILE A 137 -7.98 17.06 -10.74
N ARG A 138 -6.66 17.06 -10.81
CA ARG A 138 -5.91 16.04 -11.55
C ARG A 138 -5.81 14.71 -10.82
N ALA A 139 -5.44 14.74 -9.54
CA ALA A 139 -5.29 13.52 -8.74
C ALA A 139 -6.63 13.00 -8.24
N GLY A 140 -7.52 13.89 -7.76
CA GLY A 140 -8.80 13.51 -7.20
C GLY A 140 -9.72 12.83 -8.22
N THR A 141 -9.85 13.38 -9.43
CA THR A 141 -10.67 12.74 -10.48
C THR A 141 -10.15 11.37 -10.88
N LEU A 142 -8.83 11.19 -10.96
CA LEU A 142 -8.24 9.90 -11.30
C LEU A 142 -8.41 8.88 -10.18
N ILE A 143 -8.14 9.27 -8.92
CA ILE A 143 -8.36 8.40 -7.76
C ILE A 143 -9.81 7.96 -7.73
N PHE A 144 -10.76 8.89 -7.85
CA PHE A 144 -12.19 8.59 -7.86
C PHE A 144 -12.55 7.60 -8.96
N SER A 145 -12.08 7.82 -10.21
CA SER A 145 -12.37 6.93 -11.34
C SER A 145 -11.82 5.53 -11.13
N ILE A 146 -10.56 5.39 -10.66
CA ILE A 146 -9.93 4.09 -10.43
C ILE A 146 -10.61 3.39 -9.23
N THR A 147 -10.94 4.13 -8.16
CA THR A 147 -11.66 3.57 -7.00
C THR A 147 -13.02 3.04 -7.40
N LEU A 148 -13.75 3.74 -8.28
CA LEU A 148 -15.03 3.27 -8.80
C LEU A 148 -14.88 1.96 -9.58
N ILE A 149 -13.84 1.84 -10.43
CA ILE A 149 -13.55 0.61 -11.17
C ILE A 149 -13.21 -0.54 -10.22
N VAL A 150 -12.33 -0.31 -9.25
CA VAL A 150 -11.94 -1.33 -8.25
C VAL A 150 -13.13 -1.73 -7.40
N TRP A 151 -13.97 -0.77 -6.98
CA TRP A 151 -15.22 -1.05 -6.29
C TRP A 151 -16.14 -1.93 -7.12
N ALA A 152 -16.34 -1.62 -8.40
CA ALA A 152 -17.17 -2.42 -9.28
C ALA A 152 -16.63 -3.85 -9.44
N LEU A 153 -15.31 -4.03 -9.56
CA LEU A 153 -14.65 -5.33 -9.64
C LEU A 153 -14.75 -6.15 -8.34
N LEU A 154 -14.80 -5.49 -7.18
CA LEU A 154 -15.05 -6.12 -5.89
C LEU A 154 -16.52 -6.43 -5.65
N TYR A 155 -17.42 -5.57 -6.18
CA TYR A 155 -18.85 -5.70 -5.96
C TYR A 155 -19.48 -6.80 -6.82
N TYR A 156 -19.06 -6.97 -8.07
CA TYR A 156 -19.62 -7.96 -9.01
C TYR A 156 -18.75 -9.23 -9.11
N PRO A 157 -19.35 -10.42 -9.36
CA PRO A 157 -20.80 -10.72 -9.46
C PRO A 157 -21.44 -10.92 -8.09
N ARG A 158 -22.73 -10.60 -7.97
CA ARG A 158 -23.55 -10.88 -6.77
C ARG A 158 -24.74 -11.79 -7.13
N PRO A 159 -24.53 -13.10 -7.33
CA PRO A 159 -25.65 -14.01 -7.57
C PRO A 159 -26.45 -14.18 -6.27
N GLU A 160 -27.79 -14.04 -6.37
CA GLU A 160 -28.71 -14.21 -5.22
C GLU A 160 -28.61 -15.60 -4.58
N SER A 161 -28.33 -16.61 -5.41
CA SER A 161 -28.12 -18.00 -4.96
C SER A 161 -27.00 -18.16 -3.94
N LEU A 162 -26.00 -17.26 -3.96
CA LEU A 162 -24.89 -17.28 -3.00
C LEU A 162 -25.37 -16.87 -1.60
N ALA A 163 -26.15 -15.80 -1.49
CA ALA A 163 -26.70 -15.35 -0.22
C ALA A 163 -27.57 -16.43 0.42
N GLU A 164 -28.42 -17.13 -0.37
CA GLU A 164 -29.24 -18.24 0.12
C GLU A 164 -28.39 -19.41 0.59
N SER A 165 -27.34 -19.76 -0.15
CA SER A 165 -26.43 -20.86 0.25
C SER A 165 -25.67 -20.55 1.54
N VAL A 166 -25.25 -19.29 1.74
CA VAL A 166 -24.58 -18.85 2.97
C VAL A 166 -25.56 -18.85 4.13
N LYS A 167 -26.79 -18.33 3.95
CA LYS A 167 -27.85 -18.39 4.97
C LYS A 167 -28.12 -19.82 5.43
N THR A 168 -28.24 -20.76 4.49
CA THR A 168 -28.50 -22.16 4.78
C THR A 168 -27.34 -22.80 5.56
N ARG A 169 -26.10 -22.54 5.16
CA ARG A 169 -24.91 -23.03 5.88
C ARG A 169 -24.81 -22.44 7.27
N PHE A 170 -25.04 -21.13 7.42
CA PHE A 170 -24.98 -20.44 8.70
C PHE A 170 -26.05 -21.02 9.67
N ALA A 171 -27.28 -21.21 9.18
CA ALA A 171 -28.34 -21.84 9.96
C ALA A 171 -27.99 -23.29 10.38
N GLN A 172 -27.37 -24.10 9.50
CA GLN A 172 -26.89 -25.45 9.83
C GLN A 172 -25.79 -25.44 10.89
N THR A 173 -24.86 -24.49 10.83
CA THR A 173 -23.77 -24.33 11.79
C THR A 173 -24.32 -23.97 13.18
N LEU A 174 -25.32 -23.10 13.25
CA LEU A 174 -25.99 -22.73 14.50
C LEU A 174 -26.72 -23.95 15.11
N VAL A 175 -27.43 -24.72 14.29
CA VAL A 175 -28.14 -25.94 14.75
C VAL A 175 -27.14 -27.01 15.26
N GLN A 176 -26.00 -27.18 14.56
CA GLN A 176 -24.95 -28.11 15.03
C GLN A 176 -24.24 -27.62 16.29
N GLY A 177 -24.01 -26.31 16.42
CA GLY A 177 -23.44 -25.70 17.62
C GLY A 177 -24.35 -25.88 18.85
N GLN A 178 -25.66 -25.76 18.68
CA GLN A 178 -26.63 -25.99 19.73
C GLN A 178 -26.76 -27.48 20.14
N ALA A 179 -26.53 -28.40 19.21
CA ALA A 179 -26.57 -29.85 19.52
C ALA A 179 -25.39 -30.32 20.38
N THR A 180 -24.30 -29.55 20.47
CA THR A 180 -23.12 -29.84 21.32
C THR A 180 -23.15 -29.15 22.68
N MET A 181 -24.06 -28.21 22.92
CA MET A 181 -24.27 -27.52 24.20
C MET A 181 -25.64 -27.94 24.77
N SER A 182 -25.69 -29.10 25.41
CA SER A 182 -26.81 -29.52 26.27
C SER A 182 -26.73 -28.79 27.60
N THR A 183 -27.86 -28.21 28.00
CA THR A 183 -28.32 -27.74 29.31
C THR A 183 -28.25 -26.23 29.59
N GLU A 184 -29.50 -25.71 29.70
CA GLU A 184 -29.95 -24.60 30.55
C GLU A 184 -29.13 -23.31 30.58
N GLU A 185 -29.38 -22.42 29.60
CA GLU A 185 -29.47 -21.00 29.89
C GLU A 185 -30.29 -20.27 28.78
N THR A 186 -31.39 -19.65 29.20
CA THR A 186 -32.26 -18.83 28.36
C THR A 186 -31.53 -17.53 28.03
N PHE A 187 -30.98 -17.39 26.82
CA PHE A 187 -30.28 -16.19 26.40
C PHE A 187 -31.25 -15.07 25.96
N PRO A 188 -30.97 -13.80 26.32
CA PRO A 188 -31.80 -12.65 26.03
C PRO A 188 -31.73 -12.15 24.57
N ILE A 189 -32.71 -11.34 24.19
CA ILE A 189 -32.99 -10.79 22.83
C ILE A 189 -31.77 -10.11 22.13
N THR A 190 -30.71 -9.78 22.85
CA THR A 190 -29.44 -9.24 22.33
C THR A 190 -28.70 -10.19 21.39
N ASP A 191 -28.93 -11.50 21.47
CA ASP A 191 -28.23 -12.49 20.63
C ASP A 191 -28.74 -12.53 19.20
N ARG A 192 -30.01 -12.19 18.93
CA ARG A 192 -30.53 -12.18 17.54
C ARG A 192 -29.93 -11.08 16.66
N ALA A 193 -29.70 -9.91 17.22
CA ALA A 193 -29.07 -8.81 16.49
C ALA A 193 -27.57 -9.09 16.22
N PHE A 194 -26.92 -9.83 17.13
CA PHE A 194 -25.55 -10.28 16.97
C PHE A 194 -25.41 -11.35 15.89
N ASP A 195 -26.35 -12.27 15.82
CA ASP A 195 -26.43 -13.32 14.79
C ASP A 195 -26.72 -12.75 13.41
N GLU A 196 -27.58 -11.74 13.30
CA GLU A 196 -27.90 -11.09 12.02
C GLU A 196 -26.71 -10.30 11.46
N ALA A 197 -26.00 -9.57 12.29
CA ALA A 197 -24.76 -8.86 11.91
C ALA A 197 -23.63 -9.85 11.54
N ALA A 198 -23.53 -11.00 12.19
CA ALA A 198 -22.57 -12.04 11.84
C ALA A 198 -22.91 -12.68 10.49
N LEU A 199 -24.19 -12.95 10.23
CA LEU A 199 -24.66 -13.45 8.94
C LEU A 199 -24.38 -12.48 7.79
N GLU A 200 -24.67 -11.19 7.99
CA GLU A 200 -24.39 -10.16 6.98
C GLU A 200 -22.89 -10.07 6.64
N ARG A 201 -22.02 -10.19 7.64
CA ARG A 201 -20.57 -10.22 7.44
C ARG A 201 -20.11 -11.44 6.64
N GLU A 202 -20.64 -12.63 6.94
CA GLU A 202 -20.33 -13.85 6.19
C GLU A 202 -20.83 -13.78 4.75
N ILE A 203 -22.01 -13.21 4.51
CA ILE A 203 -22.53 -12.96 3.17
C ILE A 203 -21.62 -11.99 2.41
N ALA A 204 -21.22 -10.87 3.05
CA ALA A 204 -20.30 -9.89 2.46
C ALA A 204 -18.96 -10.53 2.09
N ARG A 205 -18.39 -11.35 2.97
CA ARG A 205 -17.17 -12.11 2.73
C ARG A 205 -17.31 -13.04 1.53
N ALA A 206 -18.40 -13.83 1.47
CA ALA A 206 -18.63 -14.75 0.36
C ALA A 206 -18.74 -14.03 -0.99
N TYR A 207 -19.38 -12.85 -1.02
CA TYR A 207 -19.42 -12.01 -2.22
C TYR A 207 -18.03 -11.51 -2.64
N VAL A 208 -17.22 -11.02 -1.70
CA VAL A 208 -15.84 -10.58 -2.01
C VAL A 208 -15.01 -11.75 -2.53
N GLU A 209 -15.15 -12.95 -1.94
CA GLU A 209 -14.40 -14.14 -2.35
C GLU A 209 -14.72 -14.59 -3.79
N GLN A 210 -15.95 -14.37 -4.25
CA GLN A 210 -16.38 -14.67 -5.62
C GLN A 210 -16.23 -13.51 -6.61
N SER A 211 -15.83 -12.33 -6.14
CA SER A 211 -15.69 -11.12 -6.97
C SER A 211 -14.68 -11.32 -8.12
N TYR A 212 -14.81 -10.52 -9.17
CA TYR A 212 -13.86 -10.54 -10.29
C TYR A 212 -12.44 -10.22 -9.83
N LEU A 213 -12.30 -9.28 -8.88
CA LEU A 213 -10.97 -8.93 -8.36
C LEU A 213 -10.35 -10.08 -7.56
N SER A 214 -11.14 -10.84 -6.79
CA SER A 214 -10.65 -12.04 -6.07
C SER A 214 -10.23 -13.15 -7.03
N ARG A 215 -10.96 -13.38 -8.12
CA ARG A 215 -10.56 -14.33 -9.16
C ARG A 215 -9.23 -13.93 -9.79
N LEU A 216 -9.06 -12.63 -10.09
CA LEU A 216 -7.80 -12.10 -10.59
C LEU A 216 -6.68 -12.28 -9.55
N GLY A 217 -6.95 -12.00 -8.27
CA GLY A 217 -6.02 -12.20 -7.17
C GLY A 217 -5.55 -13.66 -7.05
N LYS A 218 -6.48 -14.62 -7.10
CA LYS A 218 -6.17 -16.06 -7.09
C LYS A 218 -5.34 -16.49 -8.30
N THR A 219 -5.59 -15.90 -9.48
CA THR A 219 -4.82 -16.19 -10.71
C THR A 219 -3.39 -15.65 -10.64
N ILE A 220 -3.20 -14.49 -9.99
CA ILE A 220 -1.89 -13.84 -9.88
C ILE A 220 -1.11 -14.35 -8.65
N GLN A 221 -1.79 -14.93 -7.66
CA GLN A 221 -1.17 -15.45 -6.43
C GLN A 221 0.10 -16.27 -6.65
N PRO A 222 0.20 -17.21 -7.61
CA PRO A 222 1.42 -18.00 -7.81
C PRO A 222 2.68 -17.16 -8.05
N ILE A 223 2.54 -15.94 -8.57
CA ILE A 223 3.66 -15.00 -8.76
C ILE A 223 4.14 -14.48 -7.40
N PHE A 224 3.25 -14.36 -6.42
CA PHE A 224 3.53 -13.84 -5.08
C PHE A 224 3.81 -14.93 -4.03
N ASP A 225 3.60 -16.20 -4.34
CA ASP A 225 3.91 -17.34 -3.46
C ASP A 225 5.36 -17.34 -2.95
N PRO A 226 6.40 -16.98 -3.76
CA PRO A 226 7.77 -16.88 -3.28
C PRO A 226 8.00 -15.81 -2.21
N ALA A 227 7.10 -14.80 -2.13
CA ALA A 227 7.09 -13.78 -1.09
C ALA A 227 6.21 -14.17 0.12
N GLY A 228 5.60 -15.35 0.10
CA GLY A 228 4.74 -15.84 1.18
C GLY A 228 3.34 -15.23 1.20
N PHE A 229 2.90 -14.54 0.13
CA PHE A 229 1.59 -13.89 0.08
C PHE A 229 0.50 -14.91 -0.30
N ASP A 230 -0.58 -14.90 0.46
CA ASP A 230 -1.79 -15.63 0.10
C ASP A 230 -2.66 -14.81 -0.88
N TRP A 231 -3.77 -15.41 -1.33
CA TRP A 231 -4.67 -14.73 -2.24
C TRP A 231 -5.33 -13.48 -1.63
N LYS A 232 -5.51 -13.44 -0.30
CA LYS A 232 -6.11 -12.30 0.42
C LYS A 232 -5.17 -11.10 0.43
N ILE A 233 -3.89 -11.34 0.73
CA ILE A 233 -2.83 -10.32 0.66
C ILE A 233 -2.68 -9.84 -0.78
N THR A 234 -2.65 -10.76 -1.76
CA THR A 234 -2.57 -10.42 -3.19
C THR A 234 -3.77 -9.59 -3.64
N LEU A 235 -4.97 -9.92 -3.16
CA LEU A 235 -6.18 -9.12 -3.40
C LEU A 235 -6.04 -7.72 -2.81
N GLY A 236 -5.56 -7.60 -1.56
CA GLY A 236 -5.30 -6.32 -0.91
C GLY A 236 -4.29 -5.47 -1.69
N VAL A 237 -3.23 -6.09 -2.20
CA VAL A 237 -2.23 -5.44 -3.07
C VAL A 237 -2.88 -4.91 -4.35
N LEU A 238 -3.73 -5.68 -5.01
CA LEU A 238 -4.44 -5.24 -6.23
C LEU A 238 -5.46 -4.13 -5.93
N ALA A 239 -6.22 -4.27 -4.85
CA ALA A 239 -7.22 -3.29 -4.44
C ALA A 239 -6.59 -1.94 -4.02
N SER A 240 -5.35 -1.94 -3.56
CA SER A 240 -4.60 -0.74 -3.14
C SER A 240 -4.02 0.09 -4.29
N PHE A 241 -4.24 -0.31 -5.56
CA PHE A 241 -3.72 0.42 -6.72
C PHE A 241 -4.24 1.88 -6.84
N PRO A 242 -5.52 2.21 -6.53
CA PRO A 242 -5.97 3.61 -6.50
C PRO A 242 -5.30 4.41 -5.39
N ALA A 243 -5.30 3.86 -4.19
CA ALA A 243 -4.76 4.48 -2.98
C ALA A 243 -4.28 3.38 -2.02
N ARG A 244 -3.11 3.55 -1.45
CA ARG A 244 -2.42 2.49 -0.67
C ARG A 244 -3.15 2.12 0.62
N GLU A 245 -3.82 3.07 1.25
CA GLU A 245 -4.62 2.87 2.46
C GLU A 245 -5.81 1.95 2.26
N VAL A 246 -6.28 1.75 1.03
CA VAL A 246 -7.42 0.86 0.71
C VAL A 246 -7.15 -0.60 1.11
N ILE A 247 -5.88 -1.02 1.25
CA ILE A 247 -5.57 -2.37 1.74
C ILE A 247 -6.16 -2.64 3.12
N VAL A 248 -6.14 -1.66 4.03
CA VAL A 248 -6.66 -1.81 5.41
C VAL A 248 -8.15 -2.12 5.37
N SER A 249 -8.92 -1.28 4.67
CA SER A 249 -10.37 -1.50 4.50
C SER A 249 -10.67 -2.81 3.76
N THR A 250 -9.86 -3.17 2.75
CA THR A 250 -10.03 -4.44 2.01
C THR A 250 -9.81 -5.64 2.93
N LEU A 251 -8.77 -5.62 3.75
CA LEU A 251 -8.54 -6.68 4.74
C LEU A 251 -9.66 -6.72 5.78
N GLY A 252 -10.17 -5.56 6.23
CA GLY A 252 -11.31 -5.49 7.13
C GLY A 252 -12.54 -6.20 6.57
N VAL A 253 -12.86 -5.97 5.31
CA VAL A 253 -13.98 -6.66 4.64
C VAL A 253 -13.70 -8.15 4.47
N ILE A 254 -12.49 -8.56 4.05
CA ILE A 254 -12.11 -9.97 3.86
C ILE A 254 -12.20 -10.75 5.19
N TYR A 255 -11.84 -10.12 6.31
CA TYR A 255 -11.92 -10.74 7.63
C TYR A 255 -13.27 -10.55 8.32
N SER A 256 -14.31 -10.14 7.60
CA SER A 256 -15.69 -10.01 8.09
C SER A 256 -15.85 -8.98 9.23
N LEU A 257 -14.99 -7.97 9.27
CA LEU A 257 -15.02 -6.90 10.29
C LEU A 257 -15.79 -5.67 9.83
N GLY A 258 -16.17 -5.62 8.55
CA GLY A 258 -16.75 -4.44 7.90
C GLY A 258 -15.71 -3.57 7.21
N GLY A 259 -16.17 -2.55 6.49
CA GLY A 259 -15.30 -1.62 5.75
C GLY A 259 -14.84 -0.40 6.57
N GLU A 260 -15.34 -0.20 7.77
CA GLU A 260 -15.06 0.96 8.64
C GLU A 260 -13.95 0.70 9.67
N VAL A 261 -13.15 -0.36 9.49
CA VAL A 261 -11.99 -0.63 10.36
C VAL A 261 -10.79 0.18 9.92
N ASP A 262 -10.07 0.71 10.89
CA ASP A 262 -8.81 1.42 10.72
C ASP A 262 -7.59 0.55 11.08
N GLU A 263 -6.39 1.07 10.86
CA GLU A 263 -5.12 0.39 11.12
C GLU A 263 -4.82 0.18 12.62
N GLU A 264 -5.55 0.87 13.50
CA GLU A 264 -5.40 0.76 14.95
C GLU A 264 -6.43 -0.19 15.57
N SER A 265 -7.43 -0.65 14.79
CA SER A 265 -8.51 -1.52 15.26
C SER A 265 -7.97 -2.83 15.87
N PRO A 266 -8.19 -3.10 17.15
CA PRO A 266 -7.75 -4.34 17.79
C PRO A 266 -8.31 -5.58 17.10
N SER A 267 -9.58 -5.52 16.68
CA SER A 267 -10.26 -6.61 15.99
C SER A 267 -9.58 -7.00 14.67
N LEU A 268 -9.11 -6.03 13.89
CA LEU A 268 -8.39 -6.29 12.64
C LEU A 268 -7.00 -6.88 12.93
N ARG A 269 -6.29 -6.35 13.91
CA ARG A 269 -4.97 -6.87 14.33
C ARG A 269 -5.08 -8.32 14.82
N ASP A 270 -6.10 -8.65 15.58
CA ASP A 270 -6.34 -10.01 16.07
C ASP A 270 -6.76 -10.95 14.93
N ALA A 271 -7.61 -10.51 14.00
CA ALA A 271 -8.00 -11.28 12.83
C ALA A 271 -6.80 -11.61 11.93
N ILE A 272 -5.89 -10.64 11.72
CA ILE A 272 -4.63 -10.83 11.00
C ILE A 272 -3.76 -11.86 11.72
N ARG A 273 -3.58 -11.73 13.03
CA ARG A 273 -2.74 -12.63 13.83
C ARG A 273 -3.22 -14.07 13.81
N ASN A 274 -4.54 -14.27 13.84
CA ASN A 274 -5.16 -15.59 13.92
C ASN A 274 -5.49 -16.19 12.55
N SER A 275 -5.19 -15.47 11.44
CA SER A 275 -5.50 -15.94 10.11
C SER A 275 -4.65 -17.13 9.71
N LYS A 276 -5.29 -18.16 9.11
CA LYS A 276 -4.64 -19.40 8.65
C LYS A 276 -4.87 -19.59 7.16
N TRP A 277 -3.93 -20.28 6.53
CA TRP A 277 -4.07 -20.70 5.14
C TRP A 277 -5.29 -21.63 5.01
N SER A 278 -6.18 -21.30 4.09
CA SER A 278 -7.41 -22.07 3.84
C SER A 278 -7.20 -23.23 2.88
N GLU A 279 -6.20 -23.14 1.98
CA GLU A 279 -5.98 -24.09 0.89
C GLU A 279 -4.47 -24.30 0.64
N GLY A 280 -4.12 -25.42 -0.04
CA GLY A 280 -2.77 -25.71 -0.49
C GLY A 280 -1.88 -26.41 0.55
N PRO A 281 -0.57 -26.57 0.25
CA PRO A 281 0.37 -27.33 1.09
C PRO A 281 0.65 -26.71 2.45
N ARG A 282 0.23 -25.46 2.66
CA ARG A 282 0.37 -24.71 3.94
C ARG A 282 -0.94 -24.63 4.73
N ALA A 283 -1.99 -25.36 4.34
CA ALA A 283 -3.29 -25.31 5.02
C ALA A 283 -3.15 -25.50 6.54
N GLY A 284 -3.82 -24.62 7.31
CA GLY A 284 -3.76 -24.60 8.77
C GLY A 284 -2.59 -23.86 9.40
N GLN A 285 -1.56 -23.49 8.62
CA GLN A 285 -0.46 -22.65 9.10
C GLN A 285 -0.87 -21.17 9.16
N PRO A 286 -0.25 -20.35 10.04
CA PRO A 286 -0.54 -18.92 10.09
C PRO A 286 -0.13 -18.25 8.76
N VAL A 287 -1.01 -17.38 8.25
CA VAL A 287 -0.72 -16.57 7.03
C VAL A 287 0.26 -15.47 7.37
N PHE A 288 -0.01 -14.70 8.41
CA PHE A 288 0.80 -13.56 8.81
C PHE A 288 1.87 -13.99 9.83
N THR A 289 3.00 -14.43 9.32
CA THR A 289 4.23 -14.62 10.10
C THR A 289 5.04 -13.33 10.12
N LEU A 290 6.05 -13.24 10.98
CA LEU A 290 6.99 -12.10 10.96
C LEU A 290 7.63 -11.91 9.57
N ALA A 291 7.98 -13.02 8.91
CA ALA A 291 8.56 -13.01 7.58
C ALA A 291 7.60 -12.40 6.54
N VAL A 292 6.32 -12.80 6.56
CA VAL A 292 5.27 -12.26 5.67
C VAL A 292 5.00 -10.80 5.99
N GLY A 293 4.91 -10.43 7.27
CA GLY A 293 4.69 -9.03 7.67
C GLY A 293 5.80 -8.10 7.17
N LEU A 294 7.07 -8.46 7.37
CA LEU A 294 8.20 -7.69 6.86
C LEU A 294 8.22 -7.65 5.33
N ALA A 295 7.89 -8.76 4.66
CA ALA A 295 7.81 -8.82 3.20
C ALA A 295 6.72 -7.87 2.64
N ILE A 296 5.55 -7.80 3.27
CA ILE A 296 4.47 -6.85 2.92
C ILE A 296 4.98 -5.42 3.08
N MET A 297 5.59 -5.09 4.21
CA MET A 297 6.10 -3.73 4.45
C MET A 297 7.16 -3.33 3.42
N VAL A 298 8.10 -4.21 3.08
CA VAL A 298 9.12 -3.97 2.04
C VAL A 298 8.45 -3.81 0.67
N PHE A 299 7.45 -4.64 0.35
CA PHE A 299 6.69 -4.51 -0.90
C PHE A 299 6.04 -3.14 -1.00
N PHE A 300 5.30 -2.71 0.02
CA PHE A 300 4.64 -1.39 0.05
C PHE A 300 5.63 -0.22 0.13
N ALA A 301 6.83 -0.44 0.69
CA ALA A 301 7.89 0.55 0.69
C ALA A 301 8.42 0.86 -0.72
N LEU A 302 8.50 -0.13 -1.58
CA LEU A 302 9.19 -0.03 -2.86
C LEU A 302 8.25 0.02 -4.08
N CYS A 303 7.03 -0.56 -3.97
CA CYS A 303 6.10 -0.63 -5.10
C CYS A 303 5.56 0.75 -5.51
N GLN A 304 5.14 0.82 -6.77
CA GLN A 304 4.45 1.99 -7.32
C GLN A 304 2.95 1.71 -7.48
N GLN A 305 2.24 1.69 -6.37
CA GLN A 305 0.80 1.49 -6.34
C GLN A 305 0.07 2.82 -6.10
N CYS A 306 0.24 3.78 -7.01
CA CYS A 306 -0.47 5.05 -6.96
C CYS A 306 -0.74 5.50 -8.39
N GLY A 307 -1.98 5.32 -8.84
CA GLY A 307 -2.42 5.69 -10.19
C GLY A 307 -2.20 7.17 -10.49
N SER A 308 -2.44 8.04 -9.51
CA SER A 308 -2.21 9.48 -9.63
C SER A 308 -0.75 9.83 -9.89
N THR A 309 0.19 9.15 -9.23
CA THR A 309 1.62 9.35 -9.44
C THR A 309 2.02 8.96 -10.88
N LEU A 310 1.51 7.82 -11.38
CA LEU A 310 1.76 7.39 -12.76
C LEU A 310 1.21 8.38 -13.80
N ALA A 311 0.02 8.92 -13.56
CA ALA A 311 -0.58 9.93 -14.45
C ALA A 311 0.26 11.22 -14.47
N VAL A 312 0.77 11.66 -13.32
CA VAL A 312 1.61 12.85 -13.24
C VAL A 312 2.99 12.60 -13.88
N ILE A 313 3.61 11.43 -13.68
CA ILE A 313 4.85 11.07 -14.41
C ILE A 313 4.60 11.11 -15.92
N ARG A 314 3.46 10.56 -16.38
CA ARG A 314 3.10 10.60 -17.79
C ARG A 314 2.97 12.03 -18.32
N SER A 315 2.37 12.93 -17.57
CA SER A 315 2.18 14.34 -17.98
C SER A 315 3.47 15.15 -17.94
N GLU A 316 4.38 14.91 -16.97
CA GLU A 316 5.60 15.68 -16.78
C GLU A 316 6.82 15.13 -17.55
N ALA A 317 6.83 13.84 -17.85
CA ALA A 317 7.88 13.20 -18.63
C ALA A 317 7.35 12.64 -19.96
N ASN A 318 6.77 11.47 -19.95
CA ASN A 318 6.00 10.83 -21.03
C ASN A 318 5.51 9.44 -20.57
N SER A 319 4.72 8.75 -21.44
CA SER A 319 4.19 7.41 -21.15
C SER A 319 5.30 6.36 -20.97
N ARG A 320 6.42 6.47 -21.68
CA ARG A 320 7.55 5.50 -21.56
C ARG A 320 8.17 5.57 -20.18
N TRP A 321 8.37 6.75 -19.62
CA TRP A 321 8.89 6.94 -18.26
C TRP A 321 7.92 6.46 -17.18
N ALA A 322 6.61 6.67 -17.37
CA ALA A 322 5.60 6.18 -16.44
C ALA A 322 5.59 4.64 -16.41
N ILE A 323 5.60 3.98 -17.58
CA ILE A 323 5.65 2.52 -17.68
C ILE A 323 6.96 1.98 -17.11
N ALA A 324 8.10 2.58 -17.46
CA ALA A 324 9.41 2.19 -16.95
C ALA A 324 9.48 2.28 -15.42
N SER A 325 8.96 3.38 -14.85
CA SER A 325 8.88 3.58 -13.40
C SER A 325 8.00 2.51 -12.74
N PHE A 326 6.84 2.22 -13.30
CA PHE A 326 5.93 1.19 -12.80
C PHE A 326 6.58 -0.20 -12.80
N ILE A 327 7.15 -0.62 -13.94
CA ILE A 327 7.80 -1.93 -14.07
C ILE A 327 8.99 -2.02 -13.11
N TYR A 328 9.87 -1.01 -13.10
CA TYR A 328 11.05 -1.00 -12.24
C TYR A 328 10.69 -1.13 -10.77
N MET A 329 9.80 -0.28 -10.27
CA MET A 329 9.45 -0.25 -8.85
C MET A 329 8.65 -1.48 -8.43
N THR A 330 7.75 -2.00 -9.26
CA THR A 330 7.01 -3.21 -8.96
C THR A 330 7.93 -4.43 -8.93
N THR A 331 8.85 -4.54 -9.89
CA THR A 331 9.85 -5.62 -9.91
C THR A 331 10.78 -5.53 -8.70
N LEU A 332 11.26 -4.33 -8.36
CA LEU A 332 12.09 -4.08 -7.20
C LEU A 332 11.39 -4.45 -5.89
N ALA A 333 10.11 -4.07 -5.77
CA ALA A 333 9.28 -4.41 -4.62
C ALA A 333 9.07 -5.92 -4.50
N TRP A 334 8.81 -6.60 -5.61
CA TRP A 334 8.65 -8.05 -5.63
C TRP A 334 9.95 -8.76 -5.23
N ILE A 335 11.10 -8.39 -5.83
CA ILE A 335 12.41 -8.96 -5.49
C ILE A 335 12.73 -8.71 -4.01
N GLY A 336 12.56 -7.47 -3.54
CA GLY A 336 12.81 -7.11 -2.15
C GLY A 336 11.94 -7.89 -1.16
N SER A 337 10.67 -8.07 -1.50
CA SER A 337 9.70 -8.84 -0.71
C SER A 337 10.09 -10.33 -0.65
N VAL A 338 10.45 -10.94 -1.79
CA VAL A 338 10.90 -12.34 -1.86
C VAL A 338 12.17 -12.54 -1.03
N ILE A 339 13.18 -11.67 -1.20
CA ILE A 339 14.43 -11.75 -0.44
C ILE A 339 14.14 -11.63 1.06
N THR A 340 13.31 -10.67 1.46
CA THR A 340 12.96 -10.47 2.87
C THR A 340 12.27 -11.69 3.46
N TYR A 341 11.27 -12.23 2.74
CA TYR A 341 10.53 -13.41 3.17
C TYR A 341 11.47 -14.63 3.34
N GLN A 342 12.28 -14.92 2.34
CA GLN A 342 13.19 -16.07 2.35
C GLN A 342 14.25 -15.96 3.45
N LEU A 343 14.87 -14.78 3.60
CA LEU A 343 15.87 -14.52 4.63
C LEU A 343 15.29 -14.67 6.04
N VAL A 344 14.15 -14.01 6.30
CA VAL A 344 13.55 -14.04 7.64
C VAL A 344 12.99 -15.43 7.96
N SER A 345 12.39 -16.12 6.98
CA SER A 345 11.92 -17.50 7.17
C SER A 345 13.06 -18.44 7.51
N TRP A 346 14.21 -18.29 6.84
CA TRP A 346 15.39 -19.10 7.13
C TRP A 346 15.94 -18.83 8.53
N LEU A 347 16.03 -17.55 8.94
CA LEU A 347 16.49 -17.16 10.27
C LEU A 347 15.54 -17.58 11.42
N THR A 348 14.25 -17.70 11.14
CA THR A 348 13.26 -18.10 12.15
C THR A 348 13.03 -19.62 12.20
N ALA A 349 13.50 -20.36 11.19
CA ALA A 349 13.45 -21.83 11.14
C ALA A 349 14.69 -22.50 11.76
N SER A 350 15.78 -21.75 11.93
CA SER A 350 17.01 -22.14 12.63
C SER A 350 16.94 -21.78 14.10
#